data_008888c7658aa964b5ca571c9bf64e28
#
_entry.id   008888c7658aa964b5ca571c9bf64e28
#
_cell.length_a   1.000
_cell.length_b   1.000
_cell.length_c   1.000
_cell.angle_alpha   90.00
_cell.angle_beta   90.00
_cell.angle_gamma   90.00
#
_symmetry.space_group_name_H-M   'P 1'
#
loop_
_entity.id
_entity.type
_entity.pdbx_description
1 polymer ?
#
loop_
_entity_poly.entity_id
_entity_poly.type
_entity_poly.pdbx_seq_one_letter_code
_entity_poly.pdbx_strand_id
1 'polypeptide(L)' 'MNIGTVIRTYRKEKNMTQEEMANRLGVTAPAVNKWEKGVSQS' A
#
# COMPACT_ATOMS: atom_id res chain seq x y z
N MET A 1 -6.78 -6.24 12.15
CA MET A 1 -5.60 -5.63 11.50
C MET A 1 -5.96 -5.23 10.07
N ASN A 2 -5.56 -4.04 9.69
CA ASN A 2 -5.90 -3.48 8.40
C ASN A 2 -4.76 -3.72 7.41
N ILE A 3 -5.10 -4.30 6.25
CA ILE A 3 -4.08 -4.59 5.26
C ILE A 3 -3.39 -3.30 4.76
N GLY A 4 -4.14 -2.22 4.69
CA GLY A 4 -3.55 -0.94 4.26
C GLY A 4 -2.48 -0.46 5.22
N THR A 5 -2.70 -0.65 6.52
CA THR A 5 -1.72 -0.29 7.52
C THR A 5 -0.46 -1.13 7.39
N VAL A 6 -0.63 -2.43 7.15
CA VAL A 6 0.50 -3.33 6.99
C VAL A 6 1.33 -2.94 5.77
N ILE A 7 0.65 -2.68 4.66
CA ILE A 7 1.33 -2.30 3.42
C ILE A 7 2.08 -0.99 3.60
N ARG A 8 1.43 -0.02 4.21
CA ARG A 8 2.05 1.29 4.42
C ARG A 8 3.26 1.18 5.32
N THR A 9 3.16 0.42 6.41
CA THR A 9 4.26 0.24 7.34
C THR A 9 5.45 -0.40 6.63
N TYR A 10 5.19 -1.48 5.89
CA TYR A 10 6.23 -2.16 5.15
C TYR A 10 6.90 -1.21 4.16
N ARG A 11 6.07 -0.48 3.42
CA ARG A 11 6.58 0.44 2.41
C ARG A 11 7.49 1.50 3.02
N LYS A 12 7.05 2.08 4.13
CA LYS A 12 7.84 3.13 4.77
C LYS A 12 9.13 2.60 5.36
N GLU A 13 9.10 1.39 5.91
CA GLU A 13 10.31 0.79 6.45
C GLU A 13 11.35 0.54 5.38
N LYS A 14 10.90 0.30 4.15
CA LYS A 14 11.80 0.06 3.04
C LYS A 14 12.08 1.33 2.23
N ASN A 15 11.55 2.46 2.67
CA ASN A 15 11.71 3.74 1.96
C ASN A 15 11.22 3.64 0.52
N MET A 16 10.10 2.97 0.32
CA MET A 16 9.53 2.77 -1.01
C MET A 16 8.40 3.75 -1.26
N THR A 17 8.26 4.14 -2.54
CA THR A 17 7.10 4.90 -2.95
C THR A 17 5.93 3.94 -3.15
N GLN A 18 4.72 4.49 -3.28
CA GLN A 18 3.55 3.66 -3.58
C GLN A 18 3.73 2.94 -4.91
N GLU A 19 4.35 3.61 -5.86
CA GLU A 19 4.58 3.01 -7.16
C GLU A 19 5.54 1.82 -7.05
N GLU A 20 6.59 1.97 -6.27
CA GLU A 20 7.53 0.87 -6.07
C GLU A 20 6.85 -0.31 -5.39
N MET A 21 6.03 0.00 -4.40
CA MET A 21 5.30 -1.05 -3.70
C MET A 21 4.34 -1.77 -4.65
N ALA A 22 3.66 -1.01 -5.50
CA ALA A 22 2.74 -1.59 -6.47
C ALA A 22 3.48 -2.54 -7.41
N ASN A 23 4.66 -2.14 -7.87
CA ASN A 23 5.45 -2.99 -8.75
C ASN A 23 5.82 -4.30 -8.07
N ARG A 24 6.16 -4.23 -6.79
CA ARG A 24 6.51 -5.43 -6.04
C ARG A 24 5.34 -6.37 -5.89
N LEU A 25 4.15 -5.80 -5.72
CA LEU A 25 2.94 -6.59 -5.51
C LEU A 25 2.27 -7.01 -6.82
N GLY A 26 2.70 -6.45 -7.94
CA GLY A 26 2.07 -6.76 -9.22
C GLY A 26 0.72 -6.09 -9.38
N VAL A 27 0.54 -4.93 -8.75
CA VAL A 27 -0.69 -4.16 -8.85
C VAL A 27 -0.36 -2.74 -9.29
N THR A 28 -1.38 -1.88 -9.36
CA THR A 28 -1.17 -0.49 -9.77
C THR A 28 -0.97 0.39 -8.54
N ALA A 29 -0.30 1.54 -8.75
CA ALA A 29 -0.11 2.49 -7.67
C ALA A 29 -1.43 2.98 -7.07
N PRO A 30 -2.45 3.31 -7.88
CA PRO A 30 -3.75 3.67 -7.32
C PRO A 30 -4.35 2.61 -6.41
N ALA A 31 -4.09 1.33 -6.70
CA ALA A 31 -4.59 0.26 -5.84
C ALA A 31 -3.92 0.31 -4.47
N VAL A 32 -2.61 0.52 -4.45
CA VAL A 32 -1.89 0.65 -3.18
C VAL A 32 -2.40 1.85 -2.40
N ASN A 33 -2.58 2.97 -3.08
CA ASN A 33 -3.09 4.18 -2.45
C ASN A 33 -4.46 3.93 -1.83
N LYS A 34 -5.32 3.24 -2.56
CA LYS A 34 -6.66 2.94 -2.07
C LYS A 34 -6.60 2.09 -0.81
N TRP A 35 -5.75 1.08 -0.81
CA TRP A 35 -5.61 0.22 0.36
C TRP A 35 -5.09 0.99 1.56
N GLU A 36 -4.12 1.87 1.34
CA GLU A 36 -3.54 2.64 2.44
C GLU A 36 -4.52 3.63 3.01
N LYS A 37 -5.48 4.07 2.21
CA LYS A 37 -6.51 4.97 2.70
C LYS A 37 -7.60 4.24 3.49
N GLY A 38 -7.59 2.93 3.44
CA GLY A 38 -8.55 2.15 4.19
C GLY A 38 -9.96 2.21 3.64
N VAL A 39 -10.08 2.41 2.34
CA VAL A 39 -11.41 2.52 1.72
C VAL A 39 -12.22 1.27 1.95
N SER A 40 -11.58 0.14 2.02
CA SER A 40 -12.27 -1.14 2.19
C SER A 40 -12.88 -1.29 3.56
N GLN A 41 -12.62 -0.34 4.45
CA GLN A 41 -13.10 -0.43 5.82
C GLN A 41 -14.44 0.23 6.06
N SER A 42 -14.90 1.00 5.14
CA SER A 42 -16.13 1.77 5.34
C SER A 42 -17.35 0.89 5.57
#